data_f8fc3b2c4bb9e021c681a7ae2d884302
#
_entry.id   f8fc3b2c4bb9e021c681a7ae2d884302
#
_cell.length_a   1.000
_cell.length_b   1.000
_cell.length_c   1.000
_cell.angle_alpha   90.00
_cell.angle_beta   90.00
_cell.angle_gamma   90.00
#
_symmetry.space_group_name_H-M   'P 1'
#
loop_
_entity.id
_entity.type
_entity.pdbx_description
1 polymer ?
#
loop_
_entity_poly.entity_id
_entity_poly.type
_entity_poly.pdbx_seq_one_letter_code
_entity_poly.pdbx_strand_id
1 'polypeptide(L)'
;MKRTNISVFIPHIGCPHRCSFCDQRSISGAAHAPSPEEVAALLEEQAPHLAERGMQAEIAFFGGSFTAVPREYMVSLLECAHAAVQKHPEVYCGIRCSTRPDCVDGEIIAILKKYGMTAVELGAQSMSEEVLTANERGHSAEDVRRASRLIRESGISLGLQMMTGLYRDSEDAVRYTCREFIALKPDTVRIYPTVILKHTRLGRLFESGEYQSFGFEQTVDLCAELLREFTAAGVRVIRMGLHASAEVESEMLGGVYHPAFREIVESRLFLNDAK
;
A
#
# COMPACT_ATOMS: atom_id res chain seq x y z
N MET A 1 -23.02 -1.93 7.33
CA MET A 1 -22.89 -2.39 5.95
C MET A 1 -21.46 -2.90 5.76
N LYS A 2 -21.27 -4.08 5.12
CA LYS A 2 -19.91 -4.59 4.83
C LYS A 2 -19.25 -3.73 3.76
N ARG A 3 -17.97 -3.40 3.94
CA ARG A 3 -17.18 -2.59 2.99
C ARG A 3 -16.13 -3.45 2.30
N THR A 4 -15.88 -3.20 1.02
CA THR A 4 -14.85 -3.85 0.20
C THR A 4 -14.18 -2.84 -0.73
N ASN A 5 -13.24 -3.29 -1.55
CA ASN A 5 -12.64 -2.49 -2.63
C ASN A 5 -12.94 -3.16 -3.97
N ILE A 6 -13.26 -2.37 -4.98
CA ILE A 6 -13.10 -2.77 -6.38
C ILE A 6 -11.73 -2.30 -6.82
N SER A 7 -10.81 -3.26 -6.96
CA SER A 7 -9.40 -2.96 -7.24
C SER A 7 -9.17 -2.81 -8.75
N VAL A 8 -8.64 -1.66 -9.15
CA VAL A 8 -8.18 -1.37 -10.50
C VAL A 8 -6.65 -1.33 -10.45
N PHE A 9 -6.01 -2.35 -11.01
CA PHE A 9 -4.55 -2.46 -10.99
C PHE A 9 -3.91 -1.77 -12.18
N ILE A 10 -2.95 -0.89 -11.90
CA ILE A 10 -2.17 -0.14 -12.89
C ILE A 10 -0.70 -0.56 -12.73
N PRO A 11 -0.27 -1.67 -13.39
CA PRO A 11 1.05 -2.22 -13.18
C PRO A 11 2.14 -1.34 -13.78
N HIS A 12 3.19 -1.05 -13.00
CA HIS A 12 4.43 -0.36 -13.37
C HIS A 12 4.34 1.00 -14.09
N ILE A 13 3.17 1.42 -14.58
CA ILE A 13 3.00 2.75 -15.17
C ILE A 13 3.08 3.79 -14.05
N GLY A 14 3.81 4.87 -14.28
CA GLY A 14 4.00 5.93 -13.31
C GLY A 14 5.08 5.68 -12.24
N CYS A 15 5.76 4.52 -12.22
CA CYS A 15 6.89 4.32 -11.34
C CYS A 15 8.18 4.80 -12.00
N PRO A 16 8.76 5.95 -11.60
CA PRO A 16 9.99 6.48 -12.18
C PRO A 16 11.23 5.64 -11.83
N HIS A 17 11.14 4.83 -10.78
CA HIS A 17 12.22 3.99 -10.27
C HIS A 17 11.73 2.55 -10.08
N ARG A 18 12.63 1.58 -10.25
CA ARG A 18 12.40 0.18 -9.90
C ARG A 18 12.96 -0.09 -8.52
N CYS A 19 12.08 -0.15 -7.52
CA CYS A 19 12.48 -0.50 -6.17
C CYS A 19 13.10 -1.91 -6.12
N SER A 20 14.12 -2.08 -5.27
CA SER A 20 14.90 -3.32 -5.18
C SER A 20 14.06 -4.61 -4.98
N PHE A 21 12.90 -4.47 -4.33
CA PHE A 21 12.03 -5.56 -3.90
C PHE A 21 10.79 -5.76 -4.77
N CYS A 22 10.53 -4.86 -5.74
CA CYS A 22 9.22 -4.79 -6.39
C CYS A 22 9.18 -5.54 -7.72
N ASP A 23 8.26 -6.49 -7.82
CA ASP A 23 7.76 -7.03 -9.08
C ASP A 23 6.22 -6.98 -9.06
N GLN A 24 5.67 -5.94 -9.68
CA GLN A 24 4.22 -5.76 -9.67
C GLN A 24 3.47 -6.77 -10.54
N ARG A 25 4.12 -7.38 -11.52
CA ARG A 25 3.49 -8.42 -12.34
C ARG A 25 3.19 -9.65 -11.49
N SER A 26 4.18 -10.10 -10.72
CA SER A 26 4.01 -11.23 -9.79
C SER A 26 3.05 -10.90 -8.64
N ILE A 27 3.01 -9.62 -8.18
CA ILE A 27 2.16 -9.23 -7.05
C ILE A 27 0.70 -9.01 -7.46
N SER A 28 0.44 -8.44 -8.63
CA SER A 28 -0.92 -8.06 -9.05
C SER A 28 -1.57 -9.00 -10.05
N GLY A 29 -0.79 -9.83 -10.74
CA GLY A 29 -1.27 -10.65 -11.86
C GLY A 29 -1.74 -9.85 -13.09
N ALA A 30 -1.70 -8.51 -13.04
CA ALA A 30 -2.18 -7.66 -14.10
C ALA A 30 -1.18 -7.59 -15.27
N ALA A 31 -1.61 -7.97 -16.47
CA ALA A 31 -0.78 -8.01 -17.66
C ALA A 31 -0.62 -6.63 -18.33
N HIS A 32 -1.62 -5.78 -18.23
CA HIS A 32 -1.65 -4.43 -18.82
C HIS A 32 -2.39 -3.44 -17.92
N ALA A 33 -2.19 -2.15 -18.16
CA ALA A 33 -2.97 -1.11 -17.52
C ALA A 33 -4.34 -0.99 -18.22
N PRO A 34 -5.45 -0.97 -17.47
CA PRO A 34 -6.78 -0.95 -18.05
C PRO A 34 -7.07 0.39 -18.74
N SER A 35 -7.81 0.34 -19.84
CA SER A 35 -8.34 1.57 -20.45
C SER A 35 -9.46 2.17 -19.59
N PRO A 36 -9.79 3.47 -19.76
CA PRO A 36 -10.94 4.07 -19.09
C PRO A 36 -12.25 3.33 -19.36
N GLU A 37 -12.44 2.82 -20.59
CA GLU A 37 -13.63 2.06 -21.00
C GLU A 37 -13.73 0.71 -20.28
N GLU A 38 -12.58 0.01 -20.11
CA GLU A 38 -12.52 -1.23 -19.35
C GLU A 38 -12.85 -1.00 -17.87
N VAL A 39 -12.38 0.11 -17.30
CA VAL A 39 -12.70 0.48 -15.91
C VAL A 39 -14.18 0.82 -15.77
N ALA A 40 -14.75 1.60 -16.69
CA ALA A 40 -16.17 1.94 -16.68
C ALA A 40 -17.04 0.68 -16.79
N ALA A 41 -16.70 -0.25 -17.70
CA ALA A 41 -17.41 -1.51 -17.87
C ALA A 41 -17.32 -2.38 -16.59
N LEU A 42 -16.15 -2.49 -15.97
CA LEU A 42 -15.97 -3.20 -14.70
C LEU A 42 -16.88 -2.63 -13.60
N LEU A 43 -16.93 -1.31 -13.45
CA LEU A 43 -17.71 -0.66 -12.40
C LEU A 43 -19.22 -0.84 -12.64
N GLU A 44 -19.69 -0.78 -13.88
CA GLU A 44 -21.09 -1.06 -14.22
C GLU A 44 -21.46 -2.52 -13.94
N GLU A 45 -20.60 -3.47 -14.27
CA GLU A 45 -20.80 -4.90 -13.99
C GLU A 45 -20.86 -5.18 -12.48
N GLN A 46 -20.00 -4.55 -11.68
CA GLN A 46 -19.91 -4.83 -10.25
C GLN A 46 -21.04 -4.18 -9.42
N ALA A 47 -21.63 -3.09 -9.89
CA ALA A 47 -22.65 -2.36 -9.14
C ALA A 47 -23.86 -3.23 -8.73
N PRO A 48 -24.52 -4.00 -9.61
CA PRO A 48 -25.63 -4.87 -9.22
C PRO A 48 -25.21 -5.97 -8.25
N HIS A 49 -24.03 -6.55 -8.40
CA HIS A 49 -23.53 -7.59 -7.50
C HIS A 49 -23.28 -7.07 -6.08
N LEU A 50 -22.79 -5.82 -5.94
CA LEU A 50 -22.64 -5.16 -4.65
C LEU A 50 -24.00 -4.86 -4.01
N ALA A 51 -24.96 -4.37 -4.80
CA ALA A 51 -26.32 -4.07 -4.34
C ALA A 51 -27.03 -5.32 -3.82
N GLU A 52 -27.00 -6.42 -4.56
CA GLU A 52 -27.59 -7.71 -4.17
C GLU A 52 -27.00 -8.24 -2.85
N ARG A 53 -25.74 -8.01 -2.60
CA ARG A 53 -25.06 -8.44 -1.36
C ARG A 53 -25.18 -7.44 -0.21
N GLY A 54 -25.82 -6.30 -0.40
CA GLY A 54 -25.92 -5.22 0.58
C GLY A 54 -24.54 -4.68 1.01
N MET A 55 -23.59 -4.61 0.06
CA MET A 55 -22.20 -4.18 0.29
C MET A 55 -21.94 -2.80 -0.30
N GLN A 56 -21.02 -2.06 0.31
CA GLN A 56 -20.43 -0.87 -0.29
C GLN A 56 -18.97 -1.10 -0.65
N ALA A 57 -18.51 -0.47 -1.71
CA ALA A 57 -17.14 -0.55 -2.16
C ALA A 57 -16.50 0.84 -2.37
N GLU A 58 -15.20 0.94 -2.07
CA GLU A 58 -14.36 2.01 -2.59
C GLU A 58 -13.74 1.56 -3.92
N ILE A 59 -13.72 2.44 -4.92
CA ILE A 59 -12.99 2.22 -6.17
C ILE A 59 -11.52 2.49 -5.89
N ALA A 60 -10.67 1.48 -6.03
CA ALA A 60 -9.31 1.52 -5.54
C ALA A 60 -8.28 1.35 -6.66
N PHE A 61 -7.52 2.40 -6.96
CA PHE A 61 -6.42 2.39 -7.91
C PHE A 61 -5.13 1.93 -7.21
N PHE A 62 -4.67 0.73 -7.52
CA PHE A 62 -3.51 0.08 -6.93
C PHE A 62 -2.47 -0.32 -7.99
N GLY A 63 -1.30 -0.78 -7.54
CA GLY A 63 -0.23 -1.27 -8.38
C GLY A 63 0.95 -0.30 -8.41
N GLY A 64 1.12 0.45 -9.49
CA GLY A 64 2.13 1.49 -9.62
C GLY A 64 1.86 2.73 -8.79
N SER A 65 2.48 3.83 -9.17
CA SER A 65 2.23 5.14 -8.55
C SER A 65 1.10 5.84 -9.31
N PHE A 66 -0.11 5.83 -8.78
CA PHE A 66 -1.28 6.36 -9.47
C PHE A 66 -1.13 7.81 -9.91
N THR A 67 -0.54 8.66 -9.06
CA THR A 67 -0.39 10.09 -9.36
C THR A 67 0.81 10.42 -10.26
N ALA A 68 1.62 9.41 -10.62
CA ALA A 68 2.76 9.56 -11.52
C ALA A 68 2.53 8.98 -12.93
N VAL A 69 1.34 8.43 -13.20
CA VAL A 69 0.95 8.05 -14.57
C VAL A 69 0.75 9.31 -15.42
N PRO A 70 0.73 9.22 -16.77
CA PRO A 70 0.42 10.37 -17.61
C PRO A 70 -0.86 11.08 -17.15
N ARG A 71 -0.82 12.41 -17.06
CA ARG A 71 -1.89 13.23 -16.47
C ARG A 71 -3.26 12.96 -17.10
N GLU A 72 -3.31 12.91 -18.42
CA GLU A 72 -4.55 12.65 -19.17
C GLU A 72 -5.16 11.29 -18.80
N TYR A 73 -4.31 10.27 -18.69
CA TYR A 73 -4.75 8.93 -18.28
C TYR A 73 -5.24 8.90 -16.82
N MET A 74 -4.53 9.56 -15.89
CA MET A 74 -4.98 9.69 -14.50
C MET A 74 -6.37 10.34 -14.43
N VAL A 75 -6.54 11.46 -15.14
CA VAL A 75 -7.78 12.22 -15.15
C VAL A 75 -8.93 11.39 -15.74
N SER A 76 -8.71 10.70 -16.86
CA SER A 76 -9.76 9.87 -17.47
C SER A 76 -10.22 8.72 -16.56
N LEU A 77 -9.30 8.09 -15.84
CA LEU A 77 -9.67 7.07 -14.84
C LEU A 77 -10.44 7.66 -13.64
N LEU A 78 -10.04 8.86 -13.19
CA LEU A 78 -10.76 9.57 -12.12
C LEU A 78 -12.16 10.00 -12.56
N GLU A 79 -12.34 10.41 -13.81
CA GLU A 79 -13.65 10.73 -14.41
C GLU A 79 -14.58 9.52 -14.43
N CYS A 80 -14.08 8.36 -14.86
CA CYS A 80 -14.83 7.11 -14.82
C CYS A 80 -15.25 6.73 -13.39
N ALA A 81 -14.32 6.77 -12.45
CA ALA A 81 -14.61 6.44 -11.06
C ALA A 81 -15.61 7.43 -10.43
N HIS A 82 -15.43 8.73 -10.68
CA HIS A 82 -16.34 9.77 -10.19
C HIS A 82 -17.75 9.58 -10.75
N ALA A 83 -17.87 9.34 -12.05
CA ALA A 83 -19.15 9.07 -12.70
C ALA A 83 -19.86 7.84 -12.09
N ALA A 84 -19.12 6.76 -11.83
CA ALA A 84 -19.65 5.56 -11.18
C ALA A 84 -20.16 5.85 -9.76
N VAL A 85 -19.43 6.62 -8.95
CA VAL A 85 -19.87 7.05 -7.60
C VAL A 85 -21.13 7.90 -7.68
N GLN A 86 -21.22 8.81 -8.63
CA GLN A 86 -22.42 9.65 -8.82
C GLN A 86 -23.64 8.85 -9.30
N LYS A 87 -23.41 7.85 -10.13
CA LYS A 87 -24.51 7.02 -10.70
C LYS A 87 -25.03 5.98 -9.72
N HIS A 88 -24.13 5.39 -8.89
CA HIS A 88 -24.42 4.30 -7.96
C HIS A 88 -23.98 4.63 -6.53
N PRO A 89 -24.45 5.74 -5.90
CA PRO A 89 -23.99 6.19 -4.58
C PRO A 89 -24.38 5.22 -3.45
N GLU A 90 -25.33 4.33 -3.67
CA GLU A 90 -25.74 3.29 -2.73
C GLU A 90 -24.68 2.18 -2.57
N VAL A 91 -23.87 1.95 -3.62
CA VAL A 91 -22.84 0.89 -3.62
C VAL A 91 -21.41 1.43 -3.65
N TYR A 92 -21.15 2.55 -4.35
CA TYR A 92 -19.80 3.16 -4.36
C TYR A 92 -19.72 4.30 -3.35
N CYS A 93 -18.92 4.10 -2.30
CA CYS A 93 -18.82 5.03 -1.18
C CYS A 93 -17.56 5.92 -1.20
N GLY A 94 -16.71 5.80 -2.22
CA GLY A 94 -15.53 6.63 -2.37
C GLY A 94 -14.54 6.11 -3.41
N ILE A 95 -13.48 6.90 -3.59
CA ILE A 95 -12.36 6.60 -4.48
C ILE A 95 -11.08 6.65 -3.66
N ARG A 96 -10.18 5.70 -3.84
CA ARG A 96 -8.87 5.68 -3.19
C ARG A 96 -7.76 5.33 -4.15
N CYS A 97 -6.54 5.71 -3.82
CA CYS A 97 -5.38 5.30 -4.61
C CYS A 97 -4.16 5.04 -3.72
N SER A 98 -3.21 4.26 -4.28
CA SER A 98 -1.86 4.14 -3.74
C SER A 98 -0.88 4.90 -4.64
N THR A 99 0.03 5.63 -4.02
CA THR A 99 1.04 6.38 -4.76
C THR A 99 2.33 6.56 -3.98
N ARG A 100 3.35 7.08 -4.65
CA ARG A 100 4.64 7.45 -4.07
C ARG A 100 4.55 8.83 -3.40
N PRO A 101 5.30 9.07 -2.31
CA PRO A 101 5.29 10.37 -1.64
C PRO A 101 5.80 11.52 -2.51
N ASP A 102 6.83 11.28 -3.34
CA ASP A 102 7.43 12.26 -4.24
C ASP A 102 6.53 12.64 -5.45
N CYS A 103 5.42 11.93 -5.64
CA CYS A 103 4.46 12.16 -6.71
C CYS A 103 3.15 12.83 -6.21
N VAL A 104 3.22 13.53 -5.08
CA VAL A 104 2.10 14.28 -4.50
C VAL A 104 2.51 15.72 -4.27
N ASP A 105 1.81 16.62 -4.93
CA ASP A 105 1.93 18.08 -4.78
C ASP A 105 0.55 18.74 -4.68
N GLY A 106 0.52 20.07 -4.57
CA GLY A 106 -0.72 20.82 -4.44
C GLY A 106 -1.64 20.71 -5.67
N GLU A 107 -1.06 20.61 -6.88
CA GLU A 107 -1.83 20.46 -8.11
C GLU A 107 -2.50 19.09 -8.19
N ILE A 108 -1.75 18.03 -7.86
CA ILE A 108 -2.28 16.65 -7.76
C ILE A 108 -3.40 16.60 -6.72
N ILE A 109 -3.21 17.17 -5.55
CA ILE A 109 -4.25 17.21 -4.51
C ILE A 109 -5.52 17.91 -5.01
N ALA A 110 -5.38 19.03 -5.73
CA ALA A 110 -6.53 19.73 -6.29
C ALA A 110 -7.32 18.87 -7.29
N ILE A 111 -6.62 18.11 -8.16
CA ILE A 111 -7.23 17.17 -9.09
C ILE A 111 -7.95 16.04 -8.34
N LEU A 112 -7.28 15.41 -7.38
CA LEU A 112 -7.86 14.31 -6.61
C LEU A 112 -9.14 14.75 -5.87
N LYS A 113 -9.14 15.95 -5.29
CA LYS A 113 -10.34 16.53 -4.64
C LYS A 113 -11.47 16.80 -5.64
N LYS A 114 -11.15 17.36 -6.81
CA LYS A 114 -12.13 17.64 -7.86
C LYS A 114 -12.95 16.39 -8.23
N TYR A 115 -12.31 15.23 -8.27
CA TYR A 115 -12.95 13.96 -8.63
C TYR A 115 -13.40 13.12 -7.44
N GLY A 116 -13.44 13.69 -6.23
CA GLY A 116 -14.00 13.03 -5.05
C GLY A 116 -13.13 11.93 -4.43
N MET A 117 -11.79 12.05 -4.52
CA MET A 117 -10.87 11.15 -3.83
C MET A 117 -11.12 11.20 -2.32
N THR A 118 -11.35 10.04 -1.71
CA THR A 118 -11.63 9.90 -0.28
C THR A 118 -10.42 9.47 0.54
N ALA A 119 -9.48 8.73 -0.07
CA ALA A 119 -8.28 8.28 0.62
C ALA A 119 -7.07 8.16 -0.31
N VAL A 120 -5.89 8.53 0.18
CA VAL A 120 -4.60 8.32 -0.49
C VAL A 120 -3.68 7.52 0.42
N GLU A 121 -3.14 6.42 -0.09
CA GLU A 121 -2.16 5.59 0.59
C GLU A 121 -0.76 5.87 0.03
N LEU A 122 0.15 6.36 0.88
CA LEU A 122 1.54 6.61 0.51
C LEU A 122 2.40 5.37 0.72
N GLY A 123 3.02 4.89 -0.34
CA GLY A 123 4.02 3.83 -0.28
C GLY A 123 5.36 4.34 0.26
N ALA A 124 5.43 4.74 1.51
CA ALA A 124 6.64 5.26 2.14
C ALA A 124 7.70 4.17 2.34
N GLN A 125 7.29 3.00 2.79
CA GLN A 125 8.06 1.79 3.09
C GLN A 125 8.99 1.94 4.30
N SER A 126 9.73 3.04 4.44
CA SER A 126 10.60 3.36 5.57
C SER A 126 10.72 4.88 5.74
N MET A 127 11.15 5.32 6.92
CA MET A 127 11.58 6.70 7.19
C MET A 127 13.09 6.79 7.40
N SER A 128 13.82 5.68 7.29
CA SER A 128 15.29 5.65 7.30
C SER A 128 15.83 5.96 5.90
N GLU A 129 16.60 7.04 5.77
CA GLU A 129 17.22 7.44 4.50
C GLU A 129 18.19 6.37 3.97
N GLU A 130 18.89 5.66 4.87
CA GLU A 130 19.76 4.54 4.50
C GLU A 130 18.93 3.43 3.82
N VAL A 131 17.83 3.01 4.43
CA VAL A 131 16.94 1.97 3.90
C VAL A 131 16.30 2.42 2.59
N LEU A 132 15.82 3.65 2.51
CA LEU A 132 15.23 4.20 1.29
C LEU A 132 16.22 4.21 0.13
N THR A 133 17.44 4.68 0.37
CA THR A 133 18.52 4.74 -0.63
C THR A 133 18.94 3.34 -1.05
N ALA A 134 19.20 2.44 -0.10
CA ALA A 134 19.63 1.07 -0.38
C ALA A 134 18.62 0.29 -1.22
N ASN A 135 17.34 0.62 -1.11
CA ASN A 135 16.25 -0.02 -1.83
C ASN A 135 15.75 0.76 -3.06
N GLU A 136 16.51 1.76 -3.53
CA GLU A 136 16.23 2.51 -4.76
C GLU A 136 14.81 3.13 -4.76
N ARG A 137 14.38 3.63 -3.59
CA ARG A 137 13.05 4.22 -3.46
C ARG A 137 12.91 5.53 -4.23
N GLY A 138 13.99 6.31 -4.36
CA GLY A 138 14.03 7.57 -5.11
C GLY A 138 13.24 8.72 -4.46
N HIS A 139 12.66 8.51 -3.27
CA HIS A 139 12.07 9.56 -2.44
C HIS A 139 12.74 9.56 -1.07
N SER A 140 12.64 10.66 -0.36
CA SER A 140 13.16 10.87 0.99
C SER A 140 12.07 10.76 2.07
N ALA A 141 12.46 10.68 3.33
CA ALA A 141 11.54 10.80 4.46
C ALA A 141 10.83 12.17 4.48
N GLU A 142 11.50 13.23 4.00
CA GLU A 142 10.88 14.57 3.91
C GLU A 142 9.78 14.61 2.84
N ASP A 143 9.90 13.88 1.75
CA ASP A 143 8.81 13.72 0.78
C ASP A 143 7.60 13.06 1.41
N VAL A 144 7.81 12.06 2.28
CA VAL A 144 6.71 11.43 3.05
C VAL A 144 6.02 12.45 3.96
N ARG A 145 6.79 13.25 4.70
CA ARG A 145 6.23 14.29 5.60
C ARG A 145 5.45 15.34 4.83
N ARG A 146 6.03 15.83 3.73
CA ARG A 146 5.40 16.83 2.86
C ARG A 146 4.08 16.32 2.27
N ALA A 147 4.10 15.14 1.64
CA ALA A 147 2.92 14.54 1.04
C ALA A 147 1.83 14.26 2.09
N SER A 148 2.20 13.72 3.26
CA SER A 148 1.27 13.45 4.36
C SER A 148 0.57 14.72 4.83
N ARG A 149 1.31 15.83 4.95
CA ARG A 149 0.74 17.13 5.32
C ARG A 149 -0.27 17.62 4.29
N LEU A 150 0.10 17.61 3.00
CA LEU A 150 -0.79 18.04 1.91
C LEU A 150 -2.09 17.22 1.86
N ILE A 151 -1.99 15.90 2.00
CA ILE A 151 -3.17 15.03 1.99
C ILE A 151 -4.08 15.37 3.17
N ARG A 152 -3.55 15.47 4.39
CA ARG A 152 -4.35 15.78 5.58
C ARG A 152 -4.99 17.16 5.55
N GLU A 153 -4.25 18.19 5.16
CA GLU A 153 -4.76 19.56 5.02
C GLU A 153 -5.87 19.66 3.97
N SER A 154 -5.87 18.77 2.98
CA SER A 154 -6.92 18.70 1.96
C SER A 154 -8.23 18.08 2.45
N GLY A 155 -8.22 17.39 3.61
CA GLY A 155 -9.35 16.63 4.15
C GLY A 155 -9.50 15.23 3.54
N ILE A 156 -8.53 14.77 2.72
CA ILE A 156 -8.46 13.40 2.22
C ILE A 156 -7.86 12.51 3.32
N SER A 157 -8.40 11.31 3.50
CA SER A 157 -7.86 10.33 4.46
C SER A 157 -6.46 9.87 4.05
N LEU A 158 -5.53 9.91 5.04
CA LEU A 158 -4.15 9.49 4.85
C LEU A 158 -3.94 8.04 5.26
N GLY A 159 -3.48 7.21 4.33
CA GLY A 159 -2.91 5.89 4.61
C GLY A 159 -1.40 5.90 4.43
N LEU A 160 -0.67 5.17 5.27
CA LEU A 160 0.76 4.95 5.12
C LEU A 160 1.06 3.46 4.99
N GLN A 161 1.99 3.12 4.10
CA GLN A 161 2.46 1.75 3.95
C GLN A 161 3.92 1.68 4.37
N MET A 162 4.26 0.75 5.26
CA MET A 162 5.63 0.43 5.65
C MET A 162 5.98 -1.01 5.34
N MET A 163 7.26 -1.27 5.15
CA MET A 163 7.84 -2.62 5.06
C MET A 163 8.77 -2.85 6.24
N THR A 164 8.98 -4.12 6.57
CA THR A 164 9.95 -4.55 7.60
C THR A 164 10.94 -5.50 6.99
N GLY A 165 12.24 -5.35 7.34
CA GLY A 165 13.29 -6.25 6.90
C GLY A 165 13.73 -6.04 5.44
N LEU A 166 13.67 -4.82 4.92
CA LEU A 166 14.26 -4.45 3.64
C LEU A 166 15.80 -4.56 3.66
N TYR A 167 16.45 -4.46 2.51
CA TYR A 167 17.92 -4.41 2.47
C TYR A 167 18.44 -3.23 3.28
N ARG A 168 19.45 -3.47 4.14
CA ARG A 168 19.98 -2.50 5.12
C ARG A 168 19.00 -2.05 6.20
N ASP A 169 17.89 -2.75 6.36
CA ASP A 169 16.94 -2.46 7.44
C ASP A 169 17.41 -3.07 8.76
N SER A 170 16.93 -2.51 9.86
CA SER A 170 17.11 -3.00 11.21
C SER A 170 15.82 -2.83 12.02
N GLU A 171 15.68 -3.57 13.11
CA GLU A 171 14.53 -3.39 14.00
C GLU A 171 14.42 -1.95 14.51
N ASP A 172 15.56 -1.29 14.80
CA ASP A 172 15.56 0.10 15.24
C ASP A 172 15.09 1.07 14.15
N ALA A 173 15.45 0.83 12.87
CA ALA A 173 14.96 1.60 11.74
C ALA A 173 13.46 1.37 11.50
N VAL A 174 12.98 0.15 11.71
CA VAL A 174 11.54 -0.17 11.66
C VAL A 174 10.78 0.55 12.78
N ARG A 175 11.27 0.49 14.03
CA ARG A 175 10.70 1.22 15.19
C ARG A 175 10.73 2.73 14.97
N TYR A 176 11.82 3.25 14.42
CA TYR A 176 11.91 4.66 14.03
C TYR A 176 10.83 5.02 13.01
N THR A 177 10.64 4.22 11.98
CA THR A 177 9.59 4.41 10.97
C THR A 177 8.19 4.42 11.61
N CYS A 178 7.92 3.52 12.56
CA CYS A 178 6.66 3.49 13.30
C CYS A 178 6.40 4.81 14.05
N ARG A 179 7.38 5.30 14.81
CA ARG A 179 7.26 6.56 15.55
C ARG A 179 7.02 7.76 14.64
N GLU A 180 7.76 7.84 13.53
CA GLU A 180 7.57 8.89 12.53
C GLU A 180 6.16 8.83 11.92
N PHE A 181 5.66 7.63 11.59
CA PHE A 181 4.31 7.46 11.07
C PHE A 181 3.26 7.92 12.09
N ILE A 182 3.39 7.54 13.34
CA ILE A 182 2.48 7.98 14.41
C ILE A 182 2.47 9.51 14.52
N ALA A 183 3.63 10.16 14.41
CA ALA A 183 3.74 11.63 14.43
C ALA A 183 3.04 12.29 13.24
N LEU A 184 2.97 11.63 12.08
CA LEU A 184 2.23 12.08 10.90
C LEU A 184 0.70 11.92 11.03
N LYS A 185 0.23 11.19 12.06
CA LYS A 185 -1.19 10.95 12.37
C LYS A 185 -1.99 10.43 11.16
N PRO A 186 -1.62 9.29 10.56
CA PRO A 186 -2.41 8.71 9.49
C PRO A 186 -3.71 8.10 10.04
N ASP A 187 -4.72 7.99 9.19
CA ASP A 187 -5.96 7.28 9.53
C ASP A 187 -5.76 5.76 9.50
N THR A 188 -4.87 5.31 8.61
CA THR A 188 -4.61 3.89 8.42
C THR A 188 -3.14 3.61 8.12
N VAL A 189 -2.70 2.40 8.53
CA VAL A 189 -1.37 1.88 8.19
C VAL A 189 -1.49 0.47 7.62
N ARG A 190 -0.61 0.14 6.68
CA ARG A 190 -0.32 -1.23 6.24
C ARG A 190 1.11 -1.58 6.58
N ILE A 191 1.32 -2.79 7.09
CA ILE A 191 2.63 -3.33 7.44
C ILE A 191 2.91 -4.54 6.57
N TYR A 192 3.97 -4.48 5.80
CA TYR A 192 4.36 -5.56 4.89
C TYR A 192 5.74 -6.11 5.27
N PRO A 193 5.83 -7.28 5.92
CA PRO A 193 7.07 -8.02 5.97
C PRO A 193 7.62 -8.25 4.57
N THR A 194 8.94 -8.15 4.44
CA THR A 194 9.59 -8.31 3.15
C THR A 194 9.50 -9.75 2.67
N VAL A 195 8.94 -9.93 1.49
CA VAL A 195 8.99 -11.16 0.70
C VAL A 195 10.00 -10.95 -0.42
N ILE A 196 10.92 -11.89 -0.57
CA ILE A 196 12.00 -11.84 -1.55
C ILE A 196 11.55 -12.58 -2.80
N LEU A 197 11.34 -11.85 -3.89
CA LEU A 197 10.88 -12.40 -5.15
C LEU A 197 12.03 -12.61 -6.14
N LYS A 198 11.94 -13.65 -6.95
CA LYS A 198 12.79 -13.84 -8.13
C LYS A 198 12.74 -12.59 -9.02
N HIS A 199 13.74 -12.43 -9.89
CA HIS A 199 13.80 -11.34 -10.88
C HIS A 199 13.88 -9.91 -10.30
N THR A 200 13.92 -9.77 -8.96
CA THR A 200 14.15 -8.48 -8.29
C THR A 200 15.64 -8.27 -7.99
N ARG A 201 16.05 -7.02 -7.75
CA ARG A 201 17.40 -6.75 -7.23
C ARG A 201 17.60 -7.37 -5.85
N LEU A 202 16.57 -7.30 -4.99
CA LEU A 202 16.60 -7.87 -3.65
C LEU A 202 16.80 -9.39 -3.70
N GLY A 203 16.16 -10.08 -4.67
CA GLY A 203 16.38 -11.51 -4.91
C GLY A 203 17.84 -11.83 -5.24
N ARG A 204 18.46 -11.06 -6.14
CA ARG A 204 19.90 -11.23 -6.47
C ARG A 204 20.82 -11.00 -5.27
N LEU A 205 20.56 -9.98 -4.45
CA LEU A 205 21.32 -9.72 -3.20
C LEU A 205 21.15 -10.86 -2.20
N PHE A 206 19.99 -11.48 -2.14
CA PHE A 206 19.74 -12.63 -1.29
C PHE A 206 20.50 -13.88 -1.80
N GLU A 207 20.44 -14.17 -3.09
CA GLU A 207 21.15 -15.31 -3.71
C GLU A 207 22.67 -15.17 -3.62
N SER A 208 23.22 -13.93 -3.68
CA SER A 208 24.66 -13.68 -3.51
C SER A 208 25.12 -13.72 -2.05
N GLY A 209 24.21 -13.76 -1.07
CA GLY A 209 24.51 -13.70 0.36
C GLY A 209 24.79 -12.29 0.88
N GLU A 210 24.62 -11.25 0.07
CA GLU A 210 24.80 -9.84 0.49
C GLU A 210 23.63 -9.32 1.35
N TYR A 211 22.48 -9.96 1.25
CA TYR A 211 21.29 -9.64 2.01
C TYR A 211 20.75 -10.87 2.75
N GLN A 212 20.45 -10.68 4.03
CA GLN A 212 19.75 -11.66 4.85
C GLN A 212 18.46 -11.02 5.37
N SER A 213 17.32 -11.70 5.16
CA SER A 213 16.04 -11.26 5.70
C SER A 213 15.95 -11.45 7.21
N PHE A 214 15.05 -10.72 7.83
CA PHE A 214 14.64 -11.02 9.20
C PHE A 214 14.08 -12.45 9.30
N GLY A 215 14.29 -13.09 10.46
CA GLY A 215 13.67 -14.38 10.75
C GLY A 215 12.15 -14.25 10.94
N PHE A 216 11.43 -15.36 10.74
CA PHE A 216 9.97 -15.37 10.87
C PHE A 216 9.51 -14.94 12.28
N GLU A 217 10.02 -15.58 13.33
CA GLU A 217 9.65 -15.28 14.73
C GLU A 217 10.04 -13.84 15.12
N GLN A 218 11.23 -13.40 14.72
CA GLN A 218 11.69 -12.03 14.92
C GLN A 218 10.72 -11.02 14.29
N THR A 219 10.25 -11.29 13.07
CA THR A 219 9.32 -10.42 12.37
C THR A 219 7.94 -10.43 13.02
N VAL A 220 7.49 -11.59 13.51
CA VAL A 220 6.22 -11.70 14.26
C VAL A 220 6.28 -10.87 15.54
N ASP A 221 7.36 -10.99 16.32
CA ASP A 221 7.54 -10.22 17.55
C ASP A 221 7.58 -8.72 17.28
N LEU A 222 8.36 -8.29 16.30
CA LEU A 222 8.45 -6.90 15.88
C LEU A 222 7.08 -6.36 15.40
N CYS A 223 6.37 -7.10 14.55
CA CYS A 223 5.04 -6.70 14.07
C CYS A 223 3.99 -6.65 15.20
N ALA A 224 4.10 -7.49 16.23
CA ALA A 224 3.23 -7.41 17.41
C ALA A 224 3.49 -6.11 18.20
N GLU A 225 4.75 -5.72 18.36
CA GLU A 225 5.14 -4.44 18.95
C GLU A 225 4.56 -3.25 18.14
N LEU A 226 4.77 -3.24 16.81
CA LEU A 226 4.24 -2.20 15.93
C LEU A 226 2.71 -2.09 16.01
N LEU A 227 2.00 -3.24 16.03
CA LEU A 227 0.54 -3.27 16.13
C LEU A 227 0.07 -2.62 17.43
N ARG A 228 0.76 -2.90 18.55
CA ARG A 228 0.48 -2.28 19.84
C ARG A 228 0.68 -0.77 19.80
N GLU A 229 1.80 -0.29 19.28
CA GLU A 229 2.12 1.14 19.19
C GLU A 229 1.10 1.90 18.33
N PHE A 230 0.79 1.40 17.13
CA PHE A 230 -0.22 2.03 16.27
C PHE A 230 -1.60 2.04 16.91
N THR A 231 -2.00 0.94 17.54
CA THR A 231 -3.30 0.84 18.23
C THR A 231 -3.38 1.81 19.40
N ALA A 232 -2.34 1.91 20.22
CA ALA A 232 -2.26 2.86 21.33
C ALA A 232 -2.31 4.32 20.85
N ALA A 233 -1.77 4.62 19.67
CA ALA A 233 -1.84 5.94 19.04
C ALA A 233 -3.18 6.22 18.30
N GLY A 234 -4.13 5.28 18.31
CA GLY A 234 -5.42 5.40 17.61
C GLY A 234 -5.34 5.23 16.10
N VAL A 235 -4.22 4.72 15.57
CA VAL A 235 -4.01 4.45 14.14
C VAL A 235 -4.47 3.04 13.80
N ARG A 236 -5.33 2.90 12.78
CA ARG A 236 -5.83 1.58 12.38
C ARG A 236 -4.85 0.86 11.47
N VAL A 237 -4.36 -0.29 11.89
CA VAL A 237 -3.62 -1.21 11.02
C VAL A 237 -4.62 -2.01 10.20
N ILE A 238 -4.81 -1.64 8.93
CA ILE A 238 -5.82 -2.26 8.05
C ILE A 238 -5.31 -3.49 7.30
N ARG A 239 -4.00 -3.67 7.24
CA ARG A 239 -3.36 -4.82 6.60
C ARG A 239 -2.04 -5.14 7.27
N MET A 240 -1.78 -6.42 7.44
CA MET A 240 -0.48 -6.94 7.90
C MET A 240 -0.17 -8.21 7.12
N GLY A 241 0.97 -8.21 6.42
CA GLY A 241 1.37 -9.26 5.47
C GLY A 241 0.71 -9.12 4.08
N LEU A 242 1.31 -9.78 3.10
CA LEU A 242 0.75 -9.89 1.75
C LEU A 242 -0.51 -10.77 1.76
N HIS A 243 -1.36 -10.58 0.77
CA HIS A 243 -2.49 -11.49 0.56
C HIS A 243 -1.99 -12.84 0.03
N ALA A 244 -2.77 -13.87 0.23
CA ALA A 244 -2.51 -15.17 -0.36
C ALA A 244 -2.56 -15.06 -1.91
N SER A 245 -1.48 -15.47 -2.56
CA SER A 245 -1.32 -15.42 -4.02
C SER A 245 -0.43 -16.56 -4.45
N ALA A 246 -0.94 -17.39 -5.37
CA ALA A 246 -0.17 -18.48 -5.94
C ALA A 246 1.06 -17.97 -6.72
N GLU A 247 0.94 -16.79 -7.32
CA GLU A 247 2.04 -16.14 -8.06
C GLU A 247 3.17 -15.74 -7.10
N VAL A 248 2.83 -15.14 -5.95
CA VAL A 248 3.83 -14.79 -4.92
C VAL A 248 4.49 -16.06 -4.39
N GLU A 249 3.73 -17.11 -4.10
CA GLU A 249 4.26 -18.37 -3.58
C GLU A 249 5.21 -19.06 -4.58
N SER A 250 4.91 -19.01 -5.86
CA SER A 250 5.76 -19.62 -6.93
C SER A 250 7.04 -18.83 -7.20
N GLU A 251 7.03 -17.52 -6.96
CA GLU A 251 8.15 -16.63 -7.27
C GLU A 251 8.99 -16.27 -6.03
N MET A 252 8.59 -16.73 -4.84
CA MET A 252 9.29 -16.42 -3.60
C MET A 252 10.60 -17.20 -3.48
N LEU A 253 11.70 -16.49 -3.17
CA LEU A 253 13.00 -17.06 -2.80
C LEU A 253 13.18 -17.16 -1.29
N GLY A 254 12.51 -16.30 -0.52
CA GLY A 254 12.65 -16.22 0.92
C GLY A 254 11.93 -15.01 1.50
N GLY A 255 12.32 -14.63 2.71
CA GLY A 255 11.64 -13.57 3.45
C GLY A 255 10.49 -14.12 4.30
N VAL A 256 9.59 -13.24 4.73
CA VAL A 256 8.52 -13.58 5.67
C VAL A 256 7.17 -13.54 4.96
N TYR A 257 6.62 -14.71 4.73
CA TYR A 257 5.30 -14.87 4.13
C TYR A 257 4.49 -15.94 4.86
N HIS A 258 3.26 -15.61 5.20
CA HIS A 258 2.25 -16.56 5.67
C HIS A 258 0.85 -16.02 5.34
N PRO A 259 -0.09 -16.84 4.80
CA PRO A 259 -1.44 -16.39 4.45
C PRO A 259 -2.21 -15.80 5.65
N ALA A 260 -1.99 -16.37 6.85
CA ALA A 260 -2.57 -15.93 8.12
C ALA A 260 -1.56 -15.14 8.97
N PHE A 261 -0.69 -14.33 8.37
CA PHE A 261 0.37 -13.62 9.12
C PHE A 261 -0.21 -12.68 10.19
N ARG A 262 -1.30 -11.99 9.88
CA ARG A 262 -1.97 -11.09 10.82
C ARG A 262 -2.46 -11.83 12.07
N GLU A 263 -3.11 -12.96 11.89
CA GLU A 263 -3.66 -13.78 12.97
C GLU A 263 -2.55 -14.32 13.89
N ILE A 264 -1.40 -14.66 13.30
CA ILE A 264 -0.21 -15.09 14.07
C ILE A 264 0.31 -13.94 14.93
N VAL A 265 0.43 -12.73 14.36
CA VAL A 265 0.89 -11.53 15.08
C VAL A 265 -0.10 -11.15 16.19
N GLU A 266 -1.40 -11.16 15.93
CA GLU A 266 -2.44 -10.87 16.94
C GLU A 266 -2.40 -11.89 18.07
N SER A 267 -2.19 -13.18 17.77
CA SER A 267 -2.00 -14.23 18.76
C SER A 267 -0.76 -14.00 19.62
N ARG A 268 0.36 -13.58 19.00
CA ARG A 268 1.59 -13.23 19.72
C ARG A 268 1.39 -12.03 20.64
N LEU A 269 0.72 -10.99 20.18
CA LEU A 269 0.40 -9.82 20.97
C LEU A 269 -0.43 -10.22 22.20
N PHE A 270 -1.48 -11.02 22.01
CA PHE A 270 -2.33 -11.50 23.09
C PHE A 270 -1.55 -12.31 24.13
N LEU A 271 -0.65 -13.21 23.68
CA LEU A 271 0.20 -14.00 24.58
C LEU A 271 1.18 -13.14 25.40
N ASN A 272 1.68 -12.06 24.80
CA ASN A 272 2.59 -11.14 25.49
C ASN A 272 1.87 -10.28 26.53
N ASP A 273 0.62 -9.92 26.28
CA ASP A 273 -0.20 -9.13 27.21
C ASP A 273 -0.77 -9.97 28.36
N ALA A 274 -0.80 -11.30 28.22
CA ALA A 274 -1.26 -12.24 29.26
C ALA A 274 -0.16 -12.66 30.25
N LYS A 275 1.09 -12.32 30.01
CA LYS A 275 2.25 -12.57 30.90
C LYS A 275 2.52 -11.40 31.81
#